data_7ac459a83932230987ab679ffcca7857
#
_entry.id   7ac459a83932230987ab679ffcca7857
#
_cell.length_a   1.000
_cell.length_b   1.000
_cell.length_c   1.000
_cell.angle_alpha   90.00
_cell.angle_beta   90.00
_cell.angle_gamma   90.00
#
_symmetry.space_group_name_H-M   'P 1'
#
loop_
_entity.id
_entity.type
_entity.pdbx_description
1 polymer ?
#
loop_
_entity_poly.entity_id
_entity_poly.type
_entity_poly.pdbx_seq_one_letter_code
_entity_poly.pdbx_strand_id
1 'polypeptide(L)'
;MSELSSHPVHEAVRSAYSAIATVRGGGCCGPQSSCCGGGSAEAVAQGVGYSDAELATLPEGANLGLSCGNPTALAELQPGETVLDLGSGGGLDVFLAAQRVGPTGQAIGLDMTREMVARARQNAADFRRRTGLDNVEFHLGQIEAIPLPDASVDVVISNCVLNLSPDQAAVWREIARVLKPGGRVSISDMVLLRPLPEAVRADVLAHVGCIAGAALVDDLKAMIAAAGLVDLALEDKAGAVEAMLPQGDPLAERVGSQLPGDGRPADYVASMVIAARKPW
;
A
#
# COMPACT_ATOMS: atom_id res chain seq x y z
N MET A 1 2.46 -4.01 -24.49
CA MET A 1 3.24 -4.01 -23.25
C MET A 1 3.75 -2.59 -23.11
N SER A 2 3.14 -1.76 -22.24
CA SER A 2 3.68 -0.43 -21.92
C SER A 2 5.02 -0.62 -21.24
N GLU A 3 6.06 0.07 -21.71
CA GLU A 3 7.34 0.12 -21.00
C GLU A 3 7.10 0.81 -19.66
N LEU A 4 7.54 0.17 -18.57
CA LEU A 4 7.51 0.79 -17.24
C LEU A 4 8.41 2.03 -17.26
N SER A 5 7.95 3.14 -16.70
CA SER A 5 8.73 4.38 -16.61
C SER A 5 10.09 4.13 -15.96
N SER A 6 11.11 4.79 -16.49
CA SER A 6 12.50 4.76 -15.99
C SER A 6 12.81 5.87 -14.98
N HIS A 7 11.80 6.41 -14.29
CA HIS A 7 12.02 7.42 -13.27
C HIS A 7 12.93 6.88 -12.14
N PRO A 8 13.97 7.62 -11.68
CA PRO A 8 14.92 7.12 -10.68
C PRO A 8 14.26 6.61 -9.38
N VAL A 9 13.17 7.23 -8.95
CA VAL A 9 12.39 6.79 -7.78
C VAL A 9 11.80 5.40 -8.01
N HIS A 10 11.19 5.15 -9.18
CA HIS A 10 10.66 3.83 -9.51
C HIS A 10 11.75 2.76 -9.54
N GLU A 11 12.95 3.10 -10.02
CA GLU A 11 14.08 2.16 -10.05
C GLU A 11 14.56 1.81 -8.64
N ALA A 12 14.68 2.81 -7.76
CA ALA A 12 15.07 2.61 -6.38
C ALA A 12 14.04 1.75 -5.62
N VAL A 13 12.75 2.07 -5.76
CA VAL A 13 11.66 1.32 -5.13
C VAL A 13 11.61 -0.12 -5.67
N ARG A 14 11.63 -0.32 -6.99
CA ARG A 14 11.66 -1.67 -7.59
C ARG A 14 12.83 -2.50 -7.09
N SER A 15 14.03 -1.92 -7.04
CA SER A 15 15.22 -2.63 -6.56
C SER A 15 15.07 -3.10 -5.11
N ALA A 16 14.57 -2.23 -4.23
CA ALA A 16 14.32 -2.57 -2.82
C ALA A 16 13.27 -3.67 -2.67
N TYR A 17 12.12 -3.54 -3.33
CA TYR A 17 11.02 -4.50 -3.22
C TYR A 17 11.29 -5.82 -3.96
N SER A 18 12.08 -5.83 -5.06
CA SER A 18 12.57 -7.07 -5.67
C SER A 18 13.43 -7.89 -4.71
N ALA A 19 14.30 -7.23 -3.95
CA ALA A 19 15.10 -7.90 -2.93
C ALA A 19 14.22 -8.58 -1.87
N ILE A 20 13.18 -7.87 -1.39
CA ILE A 20 12.21 -8.41 -0.42
C ILE A 20 11.46 -9.62 -0.98
N ALA A 21 10.98 -9.54 -2.23
CA ALA A 21 10.22 -10.60 -2.86
C ALA A 21 11.01 -11.90 -3.03
N THR A 22 12.33 -11.83 -3.12
CA THR A 22 13.21 -12.98 -3.36
C THR A 22 13.71 -13.66 -2.09
N VAL A 23 13.62 -12.99 -0.94
CA VAL A 23 14.01 -13.58 0.36
C VAL A 23 12.96 -14.62 0.79
N ARG A 24 13.37 -15.87 0.94
CA ARG A 24 12.55 -16.92 1.55
C ARG A 24 12.65 -16.81 3.08
N GLY A 25 11.59 -16.34 3.73
CA GLY A 25 11.48 -16.25 5.19
C GLY A 25 11.65 -14.83 5.72
N GLY A 26 10.55 -14.14 5.85
CA GLY A 26 10.21 -13.03 6.73
C GLY A 26 11.22 -11.90 6.90
N GLY A 27 10.84 -10.72 6.47
CA GLY A 27 11.50 -9.47 6.80
C GLY A 27 11.90 -8.66 5.57
N CYS A 28 11.43 -7.42 5.53
CA CYS A 28 11.66 -6.47 4.44
C CYS A 28 13.10 -5.98 4.26
N CYS A 29 14.02 -6.39 5.11
CA CYS A 29 15.43 -6.07 4.99
C CYS A 29 16.19 -7.33 5.38
N GLY A 30 17.09 -7.86 4.58
CA GLY A 30 17.84 -9.11 4.76
C GLY A 30 18.20 -9.48 6.22
N PRO A 31 18.93 -10.55 6.50
CA PRO A 31 19.08 -11.11 7.84
C PRO A 31 19.67 -10.19 8.91
N GLN A 32 19.94 -8.92 8.60
CA GLN A 32 20.57 -7.94 9.50
C GLN A 32 19.93 -6.54 9.55
N SER A 33 18.76 -6.32 8.90
CA SER A 33 18.07 -5.03 9.00
C SER A 33 16.57 -5.18 9.02
N SER A 34 15.95 -4.93 10.19
CA SER A 34 14.50 -4.78 10.33
C SER A 34 14.09 -3.39 9.84
N CYS A 35 13.54 -3.28 8.64
CA CYS A 35 12.88 -2.04 8.20
C CYS A 35 11.52 -1.81 8.88
N CYS A 36 11.00 -2.84 9.54
CA CYS A 36 9.75 -2.79 10.31
C CYS A 36 10.00 -3.58 11.60
N GLY A 37 10.32 -2.91 12.69
CA GLY A 37 10.66 -3.45 14.00
C GLY A 37 10.65 -4.97 14.14
N GLY A 38 11.65 -5.59 14.68
CA GLY A 38 12.03 -7.02 14.70
C GLY A 38 10.96 -8.09 15.02
N GLY A 39 9.74 -7.96 14.51
CA GLY A 39 8.63 -8.92 14.64
C GLY A 39 8.47 -9.81 13.40
N SER A 40 7.76 -10.94 13.54
CA SER A 40 7.34 -11.74 12.38
C SER A 40 6.39 -10.94 11.49
N ALA A 41 6.26 -11.34 10.20
CA ALA A 41 5.30 -10.71 9.29
C ALA A 41 3.85 -10.76 9.83
N GLU A 42 3.52 -11.82 10.57
CA GLU A 42 2.23 -11.95 11.28
C GLU A 42 2.07 -10.90 12.37
N ALA A 43 3.10 -10.68 13.20
CA ALA A 43 3.04 -9.70 14.28
C ALA A 43 2.88 -8.27 13.74
N VAL A 44 3.55 -7.94 12.61
CA VAL A 44 3.36 -6.65 11.93
C VAL A 44 1.93 -6.51 11.44
N ALA A 45 1.39 -7.50 10.74
CA ALA A 45 0.02 -7.48 10.22
C ALA A 45 -1.01 -7.35 11.37
N GLN A 46 -0.87 -8.12 12.44
CA GLN A 46 -1.72 -8.02 13.63
C GLN A 46 -1.68 -6.62 14.25
N GLY A 47 -0.48 -6.04 14.36
CA GLY A 47 -0.27 -4.69 14.91
C GLY A 47 -0.99 -3.59 14.13
N VAL A 48 -1.27 -3.80 12.84
CA VAL A 48 -1.99 -2.85 11.98
C VAL A 48 -3.44 -3.25 11.69
N GLY A 49 -3.96 -4.26 12.40
CA GLY A 49 -5.40 -4.55 12.45
C GLY A 49 -5.89 -5.76 11.66
N TYR A 50 -5.00 -6.63 11.14
CA TYR A 50 -5.42 -7.92 10.60
C TYR A 50 -5.64 -8.93 11.73
N SER A 51 -6.73 -9.66 11.68
CA SER A 51 -7.03 -10.72 12.64
C SER A 51 -6.30 -12.02 12.34
N ASP A 52 -6.08 -12.85 13.37
CA ASP A 52 -5.51 -14.21 13.22
C ASP A 52 -6.32 -15.05 12.23
N ALA A 53 -7.65 -14.90 12.26
CA ALA A 53 -8.54 -15.63 11.37
C ALA A 53 -8.34 -15.24 9.90
N GLU A 54 -8.13 -13.95 9.60
CA GLU A 54 -7.81 -13.47 8.25
C GLU A 54 -6.46 -14.01 7.79
N LEU A 55 -5.42 -13.85 8.62
CA LEU A 55 -4.05 -14.29 8.29
C LEU A 55 -3.96 -15.80 8.07
N ALA A 56 -4.71 -16.62 8.83
CA ALA A 56 -4.73 -18.07 8.70
C ALA A 56 -5.31 -18.56 7.35
N THR A 57 -6.12 -17.74 6.68
CA THR A 57 -6.70 -18.09 5.37
C THR A 57 -5.75 -17.85 4.20
N LEU A 58 -4.71 -17.05 4.41
CA LEU A 58 -3.82 -16.60 3.35
C LEU A 58 -2.87 -17.73 2.89
N PRO A 59 -2.47 -17.72 1.61
CA PRO A 59 -1.35 -18.53 1.13
C PRO A 59 -0.05 -18.16 1.86
N GLU A 60 0.81 -19.17 2.05
CA GLU A 60 2.14 -18.94 2.59
C GLU A 60 2.94 -17.97 1.69
N GLY A 61 3.44 -16.89 2.29
CA GLY A 61 4.20 -15.86 1.58
C GLY A 61 3.36 -14.76 0.92
N ALA A 62 2.04 -14.70 1.14
CA ALA A 62 1.22 -13.54 0.78
C ALA A 62 1.51 -12.35 1.71
N ASN A 63 1.63 -12.62 3.01
CA ASN A 63 2.01 -11.62 4.00
C ASN A 63 3.55 -11.46 4.04
N LEU A 64 4.02 -10.28 3.71
CA LEU A 64 5.45 -9.91 3.68
C LEU A 64 5.84 -8.97 4.84
N GLY A 65 4.91 -8.64 5.73
CA GLY A 65 5.15 -7.70 6.83
C GLY A 65 5.35 -6.25 6.38
N LEU A 66 4.71 -5.84 5.29
CA LEU A 66 4.86 -4.51 4.67
C LEU A 66 3.66 -3.59 4.89
N SER A 67 2.66 -4.05 5.66
CA SER A 67 1.40 -3.33 5.84
C SER A 67 1.52 -2.19 6.86
N CYS A 68 0.89 -1.05 6.55
CA CYS A 68 0.75 0.12 7.45
C CYS A 68 -0.68 0.27 7.99
N GLY A 69 -1.62 -0.58 7.57
CA GLY A 69 -3.03 -0.58 7.95
C GLY A 69 -3.76 -1.76 7.36
N ASN A 70 -5.08 -1.85 7.58
CA ASN A 70 -5.96 -2.86 6.99
C ASN A 70 -7.05 -2.17 6.13
N PRO A 71 -6.74 -1.78 4.87
CA PRO A 71 -7.70 -1.11 4.00
C PRO A 71 -8.89 -2.01 3.63
N THR A 72 -8.70 -3.34 3.60
CA THR A 72 -9.73 -4.31 3.29
C THR A 72 -10.85 -4.32 4.34
N ALA A 73 -10.51 -4.22 5.63
CA ALA A 73 -11.49 -4.14 6.69
C ALA A 73 -12.30 -2.84 6.65
N LEU A 74 -11.67 -1.73 6.22
CA LEU A 74 -12.25 -0.40 6.18
C LEU A 74 -13.07 -0.13 4.91
N ALA A 75 -12.81 -0.89 3.84
CA ALA A 75 -13.46 -0.71 2.54
C ALA A 75 -14.93 -1.18 2.49
N GLU A 76 -15.43 -1.86 3.54
CA GLU A 76 -16.80 -2.39 3.60
C GLU A 76 -17.21 -3.17 2.33
N LEU A 77 -16.33 -4.07 1.88
CA LEU A 77 -16.50 -4.82 0.64
C LEU A 77 -17.79 -5.63 0.61
N GLN A 78 -18.51 -5.57 -0.51
CA GLN A 78 -19.76 -6.26 -0.73
C GLN A 78 -19.61 -7.44 -1.70
N PRO A 79 -20.39 -8.53 -1.55
CA PRO A 79 -20.42 -9.61 -2.51
C PRO A 79 -20.70 -9.12 -3.94
N GLY A 80 -19.93 -9.60 -4.89
CA GLY A 80 -20.08 -9.26 -6.32
C GLY A 80 -19.29 -8.03 -6.77
N GLU A 81 -18.63 -7.28 -5.87
CA GLU A 81 -17.81 -6.12 -6.25
C GLU A 81 -16.51 -6.53 -6.94
N THR A 82 -16.02 -5.64 -7.81
CA THR A 82 -14.67 -5.66 -8.38
C THR A 82 -13.77 -4.74 -7.58
N VAL A 83 -12.73 -5.28 -6.96
CA VAL A 83 -11.77 -4.56 -6.10
C VAL A 83 -10.41 -4.49 -6.80
N LEU A 84 -9.79 -3.32 -6.80
CA LEU A 84 -8.41 -3.13 -7.25
C LEU A 84 -7.52 -2.78 -6.05
N ASP A 85 -6.45 -3.54 -5.87
CA ASP A 85 -5.40 -3.28 -4.89
C ASP A 85 -4.16 -2.71 -5.58
N LEU A 86 -3.78 -1.47 -5.22
CA LEU A 86 -2.61 -0.78 -5.76
C LEU A 86 -1.37 -1.09 -4.90
N GLY A 87 -0.33 -1.64 -5.55
CA GLY A 87 0.87 -2.11 -4.88
C GLY A 87 0.63 -3.41 -4.11
N SER A 88 -0.02 -4.37 -4.76
CA SER A 88 -0.54 -5.59 -4.12
C SER A 88 0.53 -6.53 -3.54
N GLY A 89 1.82 -6.32 -3.86
CA GLY A 89 2.91 -7.15 -3.35
C GLY A 89 2.69 -8.65 -3.54
N GLY A 90 2.77 -9.42 -2.44
CA GLY A 90 2.51 -10.87 -2.42
C GLY A 90 1.04 -11.26 -2.50
N GLY A 91 0.11 -10.29 -2.52
CA GLY A 91 -1.33 -10.48 -2.70
C GLY A 91 -2.15 -10.52 -1.41
N LEU A 92 -1.62 -10.08 -0.26
CA LEU A 92 -2.31 -10.15 1.03
C LEU A 92 -3.73 -9.58 0.95
N ASP A 93 -3.86 -8.29 0.62
CA ASP A 93 -5.15 -7.61 0.59
C ASP A 93 -6.03 -8.10 -0.57
N VAL A 94 -5.44 -8.52 -1.70
CA VAL A 94 -6.18 -9.13 -2.83
C VAL A 94 -6.88 -10.43 -2.40
N PHE A 95 -6.19 -11.32 -1.68
CA PHE A 95 -6.80 -12.58 -1.23
C PHE A 95 -7.88 -12.36 -0.18
N LEU A 96 -7.70 -11.40 0.72
CA LEU A 96 -8.74 -11.03 1.68
C LEU A 96 -9.96 -10.41 0.97
N ALA A 97 -9.72 -9.49 0.03
CA ALA A 97 -10.78 -8.90 -0.78
C ALA A 97 -11.55 -9.96 -1.59
N ALA A 98 -10.84 -10.91 -2.22
CA ALA A 98 -11.45 -11.99 -3.00
C ALA A 98 -12.42 -12.85 -2.18
N GLN A 99 -12.07 -13.13 -0.92
CA GLN A 99 -12.96 -13.87 -0.01
C GLN A 99 -14.20 -13.03 0.36
N ARG A 100 -14.03 -11.72 0.59
CA ARG A 100 -15.13 -10.80 0.96
C ARG A 100 -16.13 -10.62 -0.19
N VAL A 101 -15.63 -10.41 -1.42
CA VAL A 101 -16.51 -10.22 -2.58
C VAL A 101 -17.10 -11.52 -3.11
N GLY A 102 -16.56 -12.66 -2.71
CA GLY A 102 -17.08 -13.98 -3.04
C GLY A 102 -16.96 -14.38 -4.51
N PRO A 103 -17.58 -15.51 -4.91
CA PRO A 103 -17.36 -16.10 -6.25
C PRO A 103 -17.95 -15.30 -7.41
N THR A 104 -18.80 -14.30 -7.14
CA THR A 104 -19.39 -13.41 -8.16
C THR A 104 -18.67 -12.08 -8.27
N GLY A 105 -17.75 -11.77 -7.33
CA GLY A 105 -16.88 -10.60 -7.36
C GLY A 105 -15.50 -10.94 -7.89
N GLN A 106 -14.65 -9.93 -8.02
CA GLN A 106 -13.26 -10.07 -8.49
C GLN A 106 -12.32 -9.21 -7.64
N ALA A 107 -11.13 -9.71 -7.33
CA ALA A 107 -10.06 -8.94 -6.73
C ALA A 107 -8.85 -8.91 -7.67
N ILE A 108 -8.39 -7.69 -7.97
CA ILE A 108 -7.31 -7.42 -8.94
C ILE A 108 -6.15 -6.79 -8.17
N GLY A 109 -4.95 -7.35 -8.29
CA GLY A 109 -3.72 -6.78 -7.76
C GLY A 109 -2.89 -6.12 -8.85
N LEU A 110 -2.40 -4.92 -8.60
CA LEU A 110 -1.44 -4.22 -9.46
C LEU A 110 -0.14 -4.00 -8.70
N ASP A 111 1.00 -4.38 -9.27
CA ASP A 111 2.32 -4.09 -8.72
C ASP A 111 3.33 -3.82 -9.83
N MET A 112 4.30 -2.92 -9.60
CA MET A 112 5.32 -2.61 -10.60
C MET A 112 6.54 -3.53 -10.54
N THR A 113 6.62 -4.39 -9.51
CA THR A 113 7.74 -5.30 -9.25
C THR A 113 7.43 -6.68 -9.81
N ARG A 114 8.24 -7.13 -10.78
CA ARG A 114 8.02 -8.42 -11.47
C ARG A 114 8.02 -9.60 -10.50
N GLU A 115 8.92 -9.58 -9.53
CA GLU A 115 9.10 -10.62 -8.51
C GLU A 115 7.89 -10.70 -7.57
N MET A 116 7.30 -9.54 -7.21
CA MET A 116 6.06 -9.48 -6.43
C MET A 116 4.89 -10.09 -7.20
N VAL A 117 4.69 -9.68 -8.46
CA VAL A 117 3.62 -10.23 -9.31
C VAL A 117 3.81 -11.74 -9.53
N ALA A 118 5.04 -12.20 -9.74
CA ALA A 118 5.32 -13.63 -9.89
C ALA A 118 4.97 -14.42 -8.61
N ARG A 119 5.33 -13.87 -7.44
CA ARG A 119 4.98 -14.45 -6.14
C ARG A 119 3.47 -14.47 -5.91
N ALA A 120 2.79 -13.35 -6.17
CA ALA A 120 1.34 -13.26 -6.03
C ALA A 120 0.60 -14.28 -6.92
N ARG A 121 1.05 -14.47 -8.16
CA ARG A 121 0.50 -15.49 -9.07
C ARG A 121 0.76 -16.92 -8.60
N GLN A 122 1.90 -17.19 -7.97
CA GLN A 122 2.16 -18.50 -7.33
C GLN A 122 1.21 -18.70 -6.15
N ASN A 123 1.03 -17.68 -5.31
CA ASN A 123 0.12 -17.70 -4.18
C ASN A 123 -1.35 -17.89 -4.62
N ALA A 124 -1.75 -17.36 -5.79
CA ALA A 124 -3.10 -17.54 -6.34
C ALA A 124 -3.47 -19.01 -6.55
N ALA A 125 -2.51 -19.84 -6.98
CA ALA A 125 -2.74 -21.28 -7.13
C ALA A 125 -2.99 -22.00 -5.79
N ASP A 126 -2.31 -21.57 -4.73
CA ASP A 126 -2.56 -22.07 -3.37
C ASP A 126 -3.89 -21.57 -2.82
N PHE A 127 -4.19 -20.29 -3.00
CA PHE A 127 -5.46 -19.66 -2.63
C PHE A 127 -6.66 -20.43 -3.22
N ARG A 128 -6.61 -20.72 -4.54
CA ARG A 128 -7.65 -21.51 -5.21
C ARG A 128 -7.81 -22.90 -4.61
N ARG A 129 -6.71 -23.59 -4.27
CA ARG A 129 -6.77 -24.92 -3.64
C ARG A 129 -7.42 -24.89 -2.26
N ARG A 130 -7.16 -23.84 -1.47
CA ARG A 130 -7.64 -23.70 -0.10
C ARG A 130 -9.10 -23.26 -0.04
N THR A 131 -9.51 -22.32 -0.90
CA THR A 131 -10.81 -21.67 -0.82
C THR A 131 -11.82 -22.13 -1.86
N GLY A 132 -11.37 -22.72 -2.96
CA GLY A 132 -12.18 -23.01 -4.14
C GLY A 132 -12.50 -21.78 -4.98
N LEU A 133 -12.05 -20.58 -4.60
CA LEU A 133 -12.24 -19.34 -5.34
C LEU A 133 -11.20 -19.19 -6.46
N ASP A 134 -11.61 -18.70 -7.62
CA ASP A 134 -10.77 -18.41 -8.80
C ASP A 134 -11.04 -16.99 -9.31
N ASN A 135 -11.14 -16.04 -8.39
CA ASN A 135 -11.58 -14.67 -8.61
C ASN A 135 -10.49 -13.64 -8.31
N VAL A 136 -9.22 -14.03 -8.47
CA VAL A 136 -8.07 -13.14 -8.31
C VAL A 136 -7.29 -13.00 -9.61
N GLU A 137 -6.81 -11.78 -9.88
CA GLU A 137 -5.97 -11.47 -11.04
C GLU A 137 -4.81 -10.56 -10.63
N PHE A 138 -3.62 -10.71 -11.24
CA PHE A 138 -2.46 -9.89 -10.92
C PHE A 138 -1.82 -9.32 -12.19
N HIS A 139 -1.69 -7.99 -12.22
CA HIS A 139 -1.10 -7.22 -13.31
C HIS A 139 0.26 -6.64 -12.91
N LEU A 140 1.17 -6.64 -13.88
CA LEU A 140 2.41 -5.87 -13.80
C LEU A 140 2.16 -4.48 -14.39
N GLY A 141 2.33 -3.42 -13.59
CA GLY A 141 2.12 -2.05 -14.05
C GLY A 141 2.43 -1.03 -12.96
N GLN A 142 2.44 0.24 -13.35
CA GLN A 142 2.62 1.38 -12.46
C GLN A 142 1.26 1.97 -12.09
N ILE A 143 1.15 2.49 -10.86
CA ILE A 143 -0.10 3.05 -10.35
C ILE A 143 -0.46 4.39 -11.01
N GLU A 144 0.50 5.06 -11.63
CA GLU A 144 0.30 6.28 -12.44
C GLU A 144 -0.30 6.00 -13.82
N ALA A 145 -0.36 4.73 -14.23
CA ALA A 145 -0.92 4.27 -15.52
C ALA A 145 -1.55 2.89 -15.35
N ILE A 146 -2.71 2.83 -14.72
CA ILE A 146 -3.40 1.60 -14.36
C ILE A 146 -3.88 0.87 -15.63
N PRO A 147 -3.47 -0.39 -15.88
CA PRO A 147 -3.79 -1.12 -17.12
C PRO A 147 -5.21 -1.72 -17.09
N LEU A 148 -6.18 -0.95 -16.62
CA LEU A 148 -7.60 -1.32 -16.59
C LEU A 148 -8.43 -0.30 -17.33
N PRO A 149 -9.60 -0.70 -17.88
CA PRO A 149 -10.54 0.21 -18.54
C PRO A 149 -11.10 1.26 -17.58
N ASP A 150 -11.60 2.38 -18.13
CA ASP A 150 -12.37 3.36 -17.40
C ASP A 150 -13.61 2.72 -16.76
N ALA A 151 -14.00 3.19 -15.58
CA ALA A 151 -15.21 2.78 -14.88
C ALA A 151 -15.37 1.24 -14.76
N SER A 152 -14.29 0.53 -14.45
CA SER A 152 -14.24 -0.94 -14.42
C SER A 152 -14.25 -1.52 -13.00
N VAL A 153 -13.91 -0.74 -11.97
CA VAL A 153 -13.82 -1.23 -10.58
C VAL A 153 -14.79 -0.51 -9.65
N ASP A 154 -15.30 -1.23 -8.66
CA ASP A 154 -16.22 -0.69 -7.65
C ASP A 154 -15.44 -0.06 -6.48
N VAL A 155 -14.30 -0.66 -6.13
CA VAL A 155 -13.49 -0.26 -4.99
C VAL A 155 -12.02 -0.25 -5.35
N VAL A 156 -11.29 0.80 -4.94
CA VAL A 156 -9.83 0.83 -4.95
C VAL A 156 -9.34 0.79 -3.50
N ILE A 157 -8.43 -0.14 -3.22
CA ILE A 157 -7.71 -0.22 -1.96
C ILE A 157 -6.21 -0.04 -2.19
N SER A 158 -5.48 0.36 -1.16
CA SER A 158 -4.01 0.41 -1.18
C SER A 158 -3.45 0.48 0.22
N ASN A 159 -2.21 0.00 0.40
CA ASN A 159 -1.54 -0.07 1.68
C ASN A 159 -0.09 0.42 1.55
N CYS A 160 0.19 1.66 1.96
CA CYS A 160 1.53 2.29 1.95
C CYS A 160 2.23 2.31 0.58
N VAL A 161 1.55 2.72 -0.47
CA VAL A 161 2.11 2.67 -1.84
C VAL A 161 2.05 4.00 -2.57
N LEU A 162 1.03 4.83 -2.36
CA LEU A 162 0.85 6.06 -3.13
C LEU A 162 2.02 7.03 -2.96
N ASN A 163 2.59 7.10 -1.77
CA ASN A 163 3.74 7.94 -1.45
C ASN A 163 5.08 7.42 -2.01
N LEU A 164 5.11 6.22 -2.61
CA LEU A 164 6.24 5.74 -3.40
C LEU A 164 6.23 6.26 -4.84
N SER A 165 5.11 6.82 -5.28
CA SER A 165 4.95 7.41 -6.60
C SER A 165 5.59 8.79 -6.70
N PRO A 166 6.35 9.08 -7.78
CA PRO A 166 6.85 10.42 -8.06
C PRO A 166 5.76 11.38 -8.59
N ASP A 167 4.59 10.88 -9.00
CA ASP A 167 3.45 11.68 -9.48
C ASP A 167 2.13 11.19 -8.86
N GLN A 168 1.93 11.53 -7.59
CA GLN A 168 0.71 11.16 -6.87
C GLN A 168 -0.56 11.79 -7.49
N ALA A 169 -0.44 12.95 -8.12
CA ALA A 169 -1.56 13.57 -8.81
C ALA A 169 -2.02 12.71 -10.00
N ALA A 170 -1.09 12.08 -10.74
CA ALA A 170 -1.44 11.09 -11.77
C ALA A 170 -2.13 9.87 -11.16
N VAL A 171 -1.64 9.37 -10.02
CA VAL A 171 -2.26 8.23 -9.32
C VAL A 171 -3.72 8.54 -8.98
N TRP A 172 -4.01 9.68 -8.39
CA TRP A 172 -5.39 10.06 -8.04
C TRP A 172 -6.30 10.21 -9.28
N ARG A 173 -5.76 10.73 -10.40
CA ARG A 173 -6.50 10.77 -11.69
C ARG A 173 -6.81 9.37 -12.20
N GLU A 174 -5.85 8.45 -12.13
CA GLU A 174 -6.04 7.06 -12.57
C GLU A 174 -7.04 6.30 -11.67
N ILE A 175 -6.96 6.49 -10.35
CA ILE A 175 -7.96 5.96 -9.41
C ILE A 175 -9.36 6.44 -9.81
N ALA A 176 -9.54 7.74 -9.99
CA ALA A 176 -10.82 8.30 -10.41
C ALA A 176 -11.28 7.79 -11.79
N ARG A 177 -10.35 7.56 -12.73
CA ARG A 177 -10.64 7.02 -14.06
C ARG A 177 -11.20 5.61 -13.99
N VAL A 178 -10.53 4.71 -13.26
CA VAL A 178 -10.92 3.28 -13.21
C VAL A 178 -12.13 3.01 -12.32
N LEU A 179 -12.41 3.86 -11.33
CA LEU A 179 -13.61 3.74 -10.50
C LEU A 179 -14.88 3.93 -11.33
N LYS A 180 -15.87 3.06 -11.11
CA LYS A 180 -17.24 3.26 -11.58
C LYS A 180 -17.88 4.49 -10.92
N PRO A 181 -18.87 5.16 -11.53
CA PRO A 181 -19.71 6.12 -10.81
C PRO A 181 -20.25 5.51 -9.50
N GLY A 182 -20.20 6.25 -8.40
CA GLY A 182 -20.54 5.74 -7.06
C GLY A 182 -19.49 4.86 -6.40
N GLY A 183 -18.42 4.49 -7.09
CA GLY A 183 -17.31 3.69 -6.54
C GLY A 183 -16.53 4.42 -5.46
N ARG A 184 -15.77 3.70 -4.65
CA ARG A 184 -15.10 4.23 -3.46
C ARG A 184 -13.63 3.83 -3.36
N VAL A 185 -12.91 4.58 -2.54
CA VAL A 185 -11.50 4.40 -2.20
C VAL A 185 -11.38 4.10 -0.70
N SER A 186 -10.49 3.17 -0.35
CA SER A 186 -10.04 2.94 1.03
C SER A 186 -8.54 2.68 1.01
N ILE A 187 -7.76 3.66 1.41
CA ILE A 187 -6.29 3.64 1.37
C ILE A 187 -5.75 3.86 2.77
N SER A 188 -4.77 3.06 3.18
CA SER A 188 -3.95 3.31 4.36
C SER A 188 -2.59 3.78 3.88
N ASP A 189 -2.20 5.03 4.20
CA ASP A 189 -0.90 5.55 3.77
C ASP A 189 -0.32 6.58 4.76
N MET A 190 0.98 6.86 4.62
CA MET A 190 1.65 7.89 5.40
C MET A 190 1.37 9.27 4.81
N VAL A 191 1.06 10.24 5.67
CA VAL A 191 0.73 11.61 5.28
C VAL A 191 1.54 12.59 6.12
N LEU A 192 2.06 13.66 5.52
CA LEU A 192 2.82 14.69 6.24
C LEU A 192 1.88 15.65 6.95
N LEU A 193 2.12 15.83 8.24
CA LEU A 193 1.48 16.84 9.09
C LEU A 193 2.15 18.21 8.93
N ARG A 194 3.42 18.23 8.56
CA ARG A 194 4.24 19.42 8.29
C ARG A 194 5.34 19.13 7.29
N PRO A 195 5.94 20.13 6.63
CA PRO A 195 7.00 19.92 5.65
C PRO A 195 8.21 19.24 6.28
N LEU A 196 8.76 18.26 5.56
CA LEU A 196 10.04 17.63 5.92
C LEU A 196 11.22 18.53 5.52
N PRO A 197 12.32 18.51 6.28
CA PRO A 197 13.59 19.07 5.84
C PRO A 197 14.06 18.47 4.53
N GLU A 198 14.77 19.27 3.71
CA GLU A 198 15.28 18.84 2.40
C GLU A 198 16.17 17.59 2.49
N ALA A 199 16.98 17.49 3.56
CA ALA A 199 17.83 16.32 3.80
C ALA A 199 17.04 15.01 3.90
N VAL A 200 15.86 15.04 4.59
CA VAL A 200 14.96 13.86 4.70
C VAL A 200 14.28 13.60 3.36
N ARG A 201 13.82 14.64 2.67
CA ARG A 201 13.16 14.52 1.35
C ARG A 201 14.06 13.91 0.29
N ALA A 202 15.35 14.21 0.32
CA ALA A 202 16.36 13.67 -0.59
C ALA A 202 16.84 12.26 -0.20
N ASP A 203 16.45 11.76 0.96
CA ASP A 203 16.91 10.45 1.45
C ASP A 203 16.13 9.30 0.82
N VAL A 204 16.80 8.50 -0.01
CA VAL A 204 16.23 7.35 -0.73
C VAL A 204 15.68 6.30 0.24
N LEU A 205 16.34 6.06 1.38
CA LEU A 205 15.86 5.08 2.36
C LEU A 205 14.59 5.58 3.06
N ALA A 206 14.53 6.88 3.38
CA ALA A 206 13.31 7.49 3.89
C ALA A 206 12.17 7.46 2.85
N HIS A 207 12.48 7.52 1.55
CA HIS A 207 11.49 7.36 0.49
C HIS A 207 10.97 5.93 0.39
N VAL A 208 11.86 4.93 0.31
CA VAL A 208 11.49 3.51 0.30
C VAL A 208 10.71 3.11 1.57
N GLY A 209 11.03 3.74 2.71
CA GLY A 209 10.30 3.60 3.98
C GLY A 209 9.03 4.43 4.09
N CYS A 210 8.46 4.90 2.97
CA CYS A 210 7.17 5.61 2.89
C CYS A 210 7.11 6.96 3.65
N ILE A 211 8.24 7.59 3.98
CA ILE A 211 8.29 8.88 4.70
C ILE A 211 8.54 10.05 3.75
N ALA A 212 9.64 10.00 2.99
CA ALA A 212 10.10 11.14 2.20
C ALA A 212 9.18 11.49 1.02
N GLY A 213 8.45 10.53 0.50
CA GLY A 213 7.48 10.73 -0.58
C GLY A 213 6.06 11.06 -0.11
N ALA A 214 5.79 11.05 1.20
CA ALA A 214 4.45 11.36 1.71
C ALA A 214 4.03 12.79 1.36
N ALA A 215 2.76 12.98 0.98
CA ALA A 215 2.19 14.28 0.69
C ALA A 215 1.78 15.03 1.96
N LEU A 216 1.83 16.35 1.95
CA LEU A 216 1.18 17.16 2.98
C LEU A 216 -0.34 16.94 2.94
N VAL A 217 -0.99 16.97 4.11
CA VAL A 217 -2.46 16.79 4.21
C VAL A 217 -3.21 17.69 3.23
N ASP A 218 -2.83 18.95 3.10
CA ASP A 218 -3.54 19.90 2.24
C ASP A 218 -3.25 19.64 0.74
N ASP A 219 -2.03 19.22 0.38
CA ASP A 219 -1.71 18.81 -0.99
C ASP A 219 -2.48 17.53 -1.37
N LEU A 220 -2.56 16.56 -0.45
CA LEU A 220 -3.35 15.34 -0.62
C LEU A 220 -4.83 15.68 -0.90
N LYS A 221 -5.44 16.53 -0.06
CA LYS A 221 -6.82 17.00 -0.26
C LYS A 221 -7.01 17.67 -1.63
N ALA A 222 -6.06 18.52 -2.03
CA ALA A 222 -6.10 19.20 -3.32
C ALA A 222 -6.01 18.21 -4.49
N MET A 223 -5.13 17.20 -4.44
CA MET A 223 -5.01 16.17 -5.48
C MET A 223 -6.29 15.35 -5.60
N ILE A 224 -6.89 14.92 -4.49
CA ILE A 224 -8.14 14.14 -4.46
C ILE A 224 -9.29 14.94 -5.06
N ALA A 225 -9.45 16.21 -4.65
CA ALA A 225 -10.47 17.10 -5.19
C ALA A 225 -10.27 17.39 -6.69
N ALA A 226 -9.01 17.59 -7.12
CA ALA A 226 -8.67 17.82 -8.54
C ALA A 226 -8.94 16.58 -9.40
N ALA A 227 -8.88 15.37 -8.84
CA ALA A 227 -9.27 14.14 -9.52
C ALA A 227 -10.80 13.95 -9.61
N GLY A 228 -11.60 14.85 -9.03
CA GLY A 228 -13.07 14.81 -9.05
C GLY A 228 -13.68 13.83 -8.04
N LEU A 229 -12.92 13.38 -7.05
CA LEU A 229 -13.42 12.56 -5.95
C LEU A 229 -14.03 13.46 -4.86
N VAL A 230 -15.06 12.95 -4.20
CA VAL A 230 -15.86 13.64 -3.17
C VAL A 230 -15.93 12.85 -1.88
N ASP A 231 -16.61 13.38 -0.87
CA ASP A 231 -16.83 12.73 0.44
C ASP A 231 -15.51 12.29 1.11
N LEU A 232 -14.47 13.11 0.96
CA LEU A 232 -13.16 12.81 1.55
C LEU A 232 -13.24 12.74 3.07
N ALA A 233 -12.85 11.62 3.63
CA ALA A 233 -12.59 11.40 5.05
C ALA A 233 -11.13 11.02 5.27
N LEU A 234 -10.50 11.63 6.27
CA LEU A 234 -9.14 11.32 6.72
C LEU A 234 -9.22 10.94 8.20
N GLU A 235 -8.75 9.74 8.54
CA GLU A 235 -8.70 9.25 9.92
C GLU A 235 -7.26 8.96 10.30
N ASP A 236 -6.75 9.67 11.30
CA ASP A 236 -5.42 9.43 11.85
C ASP A 236 -5.43 8.16 12.71
N LYS A 237 -4.53 7.23 12.42
CA LYS A 237 -4.26 6.04 13.22
C LYS A 237 -3.23 6.38 14.30
N ALA A 238 -3.68 7.09 15.33
CA ALA A 238 -2.83 7.54 16.42
C ALA A 238 -1.96 6.41 16.99
N GLY A 239 -0.64 6.69 17.13
CA GLY A 239 0.34 5.73 17.61
C GLY A 239 0.83 4.71 16.58
N ALA A 240 0.28 4.68 15.37
CA ALA A 240 0.72 3.73 14.33
C ALA A 240 2.16 4.01 13.88
N VAL A 241 2.55 5.27 13.75
CA VAL A 241 3.93 5.65 13.36
C VAL A 241 4.94 5.17 14.40
N GLU A 242 4.66 5.35 15.70
CA GLU A 242 5.52 4.86 16.78
C GLU A 242 5.59 3.33 16.81
N ALA A 243 4.51 2.64 16.47
CA ALA A 243 4.49 1.18 16.38
C ALA A 243 5.28 0.66 15.17
N MET A 244 5.25 1.37 14.04
CA MET A 244 5.98 1.02 12.82
C MET A 244 7.46 1.40 12.90
N LEU A 245 7.78 2.48 13.59
CA LEU A 245 9.12 3.04 13.79
C LEU A 245 9.45 3.10 15.28
N PRO A 246 9.61 1.94 15.95
CA PRO A 246 9.86 1.92 17.38
C PRO A 246 11.24 2.51 17.71
N GLN A 247 11.45 2.83 19.00
CA GLN A 247 12.74 3.34 19.46
C GLN A 247 13.85 2.32 19.14
N GLY A 248 14.95 2.80 18.54
CA GLY A 248 16.06 1.97 18.08
C GLY A 248 15.87 1.42 16.64
N ASP A 249 14.78 1.76 15.97
CA ASP A 249 14.62 1.43 14.55
C ASP A 249 15.62 2.26 13.71
N PRO A 250 16.42 1.62 12.81
CA PRO A 250 17.43 2.31 12.02
C PRO A 250 16.88 3.42 11.11
N LEU A 251 15.65 3.26 10.58
CA LEU A 251 15.02 4.28 9.77
C LEU A 251 14.54 5.45 10.64
N ALA A 252 13.96 5.15 11.81
CA ALA A 252 13.55 6.18 12.78
C ALA A 252 14.74 7.02 13.24
N GLU A 253 15.87 6.39 13.59
CA GLU A 253 17.09 7.08 13.99
C GLU A 253 17.69 7.91 12.84
N ARG A 254 17.73 7.34 11.62
CA ARG A 254 18.20 8.03 10.43
C ARG A 254 17.37 9.27 10.10
N VAL A 255 16.06 9.17 10.10
CA VAL A 255 15.14 10.29 9.87
C VAL A 255 15.27 11.29 11.02
N GLY A 256 15.17 10.81 12.27
CA GLY A 256 15.26 11.65 13.47
C GLY A 256 16.53 12.50 13.53
N SER A 257 17.69 11.94 13.13
CA SER A 257 18.97 12.68 13.10
C SER A 257 18.98 13.83 12.07
N GLN A 258 18.06 13.87 11.13
CA GLN A 258 17.94 14.90 10.09
C GLN A 258 16.80 15.89 10.40
N LEU A 259 16.01 15.65 11.46
CA LEU A 259 14.96 16.55 11.90
C LEU A 259 15.50 17.67 12.80
N PRO A 260 14.89 18.88 12.79
CA PRO A 260 15.30 19.97 13.67
C PRO A 260 15.07 19.68 15.16
N GLY A 261 16.03 20.01 15.99
CA GLY A 261 15.94 19.83 17.45
C GLY A 261 15.84 18.35 17.83
N ASP A 262 14.95 18.04 18.79
CA ASP A 262 14.66 16.67 19.25
C ASP A 262 13.42 16.10 18.53
N GLY A 263 13.18 16.49 17.25
CA GLY A 263 12.03 16.08 16.47
C GLY A 263 12.00 14.57 16.24
N ARG A 264 10.83 13.97 16.40
CA ARG A 264 10.58 12.55 16.10
C ARG A 264 9.86 12.42 14.77
N PRO A 265 10.01 11.30 14.03
CA PRO A 265 9.24 11.05 12.81
C PRO A 265 7.73 11.28 13.00
N ALA A 266 7.13 10.82 14.10
CA ALA A 266 5.71 11.00 14.42
C ALA A 266 5.26 12.46 14.61
N ASP A 267 6.19 13.41 14.79
CA ASP A 267 5.85 14.83 14.82
C ASP A 267 5.65 15.42 13.42
N TYR A 268 6.04 14.69 12.38
CA TYR A 268 6.03 15.09 10.97
C TYR A 268 5.11 14.26 10.09
N VAL A 269 4.92 12.97 10.40
CA VAL A 269 4.10 12.05 9.62
C VAL A 269 3.05 11.37 10.50
N ALA A 270 1.91 11.05 9.89
CA ALA A 270 0.87 10.22 10.48
C ALA A 270 0.51 9.08 9.50
N SER A 271 0.14 7.93 10.03
CA SER A 271 -0.53 6.89 9.25
C SER A 271 -2.02 7.24 9.19
N MET A 272 -2.56 7.43 7.99
CA MET A 272 -3.94 7.83 7.80
C MET A 272 -4.73 6.83 6.97
N VAL A 273 -5.99 6.64 7.34
CA VAL A 273 -6.99 6.06 6.44
C VAL A 273 -7.58 7.18 5.61
N ILE A 274 -7.55 6.99 4.30
CA ILE A 274 -8.04 7.93 3.30
C ILE A 274 -9.22 7.27 2.60
N ALA A 275 -10.43 7.81 2.79
CA ALA A 275 -11.64 7.37 2.12
C ALA A 275 -12.20 8.49 1.25
N ALA A 276 -12.65 8.13 0.04
CA ALA A 276 -13.29 9.07 -0.88
C ALA A 276 -14.22 8.31 -1.84
N ARG A 277 -15.08 9.04 -2.57
CA ARG A 277 -16.01 8.46 -3.53
C ARG A 277 -15.94 9.16 -4.88
N LYS A 278 -16.19 8.40 -5.95
CA LYS A 278 -16.46 8.97 -7.26
C LYS A 278 -17.95 9.34 -7.33
N PRO A 279 -18.32 10.56 -7.76
CA PRO A 279 -19.73 10.93 -7.97
C PRO A 279 -20.45 9.98 -8.93
N TRP A 280 -21.79 9.96 -8.83
CA TRP A 280 -22.65 9.23 -9.77
C TRP A 280 -22.67 9.84 -11.16
#